data_dd7467cde73d20632f2f841ddfb15a79
#
_entry.id   dd7467cde73d20632f2f841ddfb15a79
#
_cell.length_a   1.000
_cell.length_b   1.000
_cell.length_c   1.000
_cell.angle_alpha   90.00
_cell.angle_beta   90.00
_cell.angle_gamma   90.00
#
_symmetry.space_group_name_H-M   'P 1'
#
loop_
_entity.id
_entity.type
_entity.pdbx_description
1 polymer ?
#
loop_
_entity_poly.entity_id
_entity_poly.type
_entity_poly.pdbx_seq_one_letter_code
_entity_poly.pdbx_strand_id
1 'polypeptide(L)'
;VHRATPQWFISMESHKLRDKALKAIDETIFYPSKGKERLKSMIETRPDWCVSRQRVWGVPLPIFVSKKTNKVLIDDEMFENIAKIYEKEGSDCWFSDDPQRFLGDKYKYEDYDKSNDIVEVWFDSGSTHSFVLEKREDLKWPASMYLEGSDQHRGWFHSSLLESCGTRGRAPFENILSHGFVVD
;
A
#
# COMPACT_ATOMS: atom_id res chain seq x y z
N VAL A 1 -19.40 8.59 -20.82
CA VAL A 1 -19.90 7.23 -20.56
C VAL A 1 -19.26 6.73 -19.27
N HIS A 2 -20.07 6.38 -18.26
CA HIS A 2 -19.59 5.75 -17.03
C HIS A 2 -19.53 4.24 -17.24
N ARG A 3 -18.41 3.62 -16.86
CA ARG A 3 -18.21 2.17 -16.92
C ARG A 3 -17.84 1.66 -15.52
N ALA A 4 -18.60 0.69 -15.01
CA ALA A 4 -18.24 -0.03 -13.81
C ALA A 4 -17.16 -1.08 -14.15
N THR A 5 -16.09 -1.11 -13.39
CA THR A 5 -15.04 -2.13 -13.45
C THR A 5 -14.83 -2.74 -12.08
N PRO A 6 -14.54 -4.05 -11.96
CA PRO A 6 -14.09 -4.65 -10.71
C PRO A 6 -12.86 -3.91 -10.17
N GLN A 7 -12.80 -3.75 -8.85
CA GLN A 7 -11.71 -3.05 -8.18
C GLN A 7 -11.21 -3.84 -6.97
N TRP A 8 -9.95 -3.62 -6.61
CA TRP A 8 -9.34 -4.18 -5.42
C TRP A 8 -9.30 -3.15 -4.30
N PHE A 9 -9.67 -3.58 -3.10
CA PHE A 9 -9.77 -2.72 -1.93
C PHE A 9 -9.00 -3.30 -0.76
N ILE A 10 -8.31 -2.43 -0.03
CA ILE A 10 -7.83 -2.72 1.32
C ILE A 10 -8.95 -2.38 2.28
N SER A 11 -9.45 -3.39 3.00
CA SER A 11 -10.50 -3.19 3.98
C SER A 11 -9.98 -2.45 5.20
N MET A 12 -10.68 -1.40 5.60
CA MET A 12 -10.35 -0.64 6.81
C MET A 12 -10.72 -1.39 8.10
N GLU A 13 -11.66 -2.33 8.00
CA GLU A 13 -12.15 -3.09 9.15
C GLU A 13 -11.41 -4.43 9.35
N SER A 14 -10.90 -5.02 8.26
CA SER A 14 -10.12 -6.26 8.33
C SER A 14 -8.89 -6.08 9.20
N HIS A 15 -8.63 -7.07 10.07
CA HIS A 15 -7.51 -7.05 11.02
C HIS A 15 -7.42 -5.77 11.87
N LYS A 16 -8.55 -5.05 12.02
CA LYS A 16 -8.66 -3.80 12.80
C LYS A 16 -7.72 -2.71 12.31
N LEU A 17 -7.58 -2.56 10.98
CA LEU A 17 -6.66 -1.58 10.40
C LEU A 17 -6.99 -0.16 10.85
N ARG A 18 -8.29 0.23 10.85
CA ARG A 18 -8.74 1.53 11.34
C ARG A 18 -8.32 1.77 12.79
N ASP A 19 -8.60 0.82 13.68
CA ASP A 19 -8.25 0.94 15.11
C ASP A 19 -6.75 1.09 15.32
N LYS A 20 -5.95 0.31 14.59
CA LYS A 20 -4.47 0.39 14.63
C LYS A 20 -3.98 1.76 14.18
N ALA A 21 -4.54 2.29 13.07
CA ALA A 21 -4.16 3.60 12.55
C ALA A 21 -4.56 4.73 13.51
N LEU A 22 -5.75 4.69 14.10
CA LEU A 22 -6.19 5.67 15.09
C LEU A 22 -5.31 5.65 16.34
N LYS A 23 -4.98 4.47 16.84
CA LYS A 23 -4.04 4.31 17.96
C LYS A 23 -2.66 4.88 17.61
N ALA A 24 -2.14 4.57 16.43
CA ALA A 24 -0.85 5.07 15.98
C ALA A 24 -0.82 6.61 15.85
N ILE A 25 -1.93 7.23 15.41
CA ILE A 25 -2.08 8.69 15.42
C ILE A 25 -2.03 9.24 16.86
N ASP A 26 -2.67 8.57 17.80
CA ASP A 26 -2.67 9.02 19.20
C ASP A 26 -1.27 8.98 19.84
N GLU A 27 -0.43 8.05 19.41
CA GLU A 27 0.97 7.88 19.84
C GLU A 27 1.95 8.81 19.09
N THR A 28 1.55 9.45 17.99
CA THR A 28 2.38 10.33 17.15
C THR A 28 2.32 11.77 17.66
N ILE A 29 3.45 12.48 17.61
CA ILE A 29 3.54 13.91 17.93
C ILE A 29 3.37 14.73 16.66
N PHE A 30 2.52 15.75 16.71
CA PHE A 30 2.20 16.60 15.55
C PHE A 30 2.63 18.04 15.76
N TYR A 31 3.23 18.63 14.72
CA TYR A 31 3.60 20.03 14.63
C TYR A 31 3.00 20.63 13.35
N PRO A 32 1.98 21.54 13.45
CA PRO A 32 1.24 21.93 14.65
C PRO A 32 0.31 20.82 15.15
N SER A 33 -0.06 20.86 16.44
CA SER A 33 -0.90 19.84 17.09
C SER A 33 -2.27 19.62 16.42
N LYS A 34 -2.83 20.65 15.76
CA LYS A 34 -4.07 20.57 14.97
C LYS A 34 -4.01 19.55 13.83
N GLY A 35 -2.81 19.21 13.34
CA GLY A 35 -2.61 18.18 12.32
C GLY A 35 -3.12 16.80 12.77
N LYS A 36 -3.02 16.51 14.08
CA LYS A 36 -3.51 15.27 14.69
C LYS A 36 -5.00 15.05 14.45
N GLU A 37 -5.81 16.02 14.85
CA GLU A 37 -7.27 15.94 14.70
C GLU A 37 -7.69 15.84 13.24
N ARG A 38 -6.98 16.55 12.35
CA ARG A 38 -7.21 16.48 10.91
C ARG A 38 -6.98 15.09 10.35
N LEU A 39 -5.84 14.45 10.66
CA LEU A 39 -5.55 13.10 10.17
C LEU A 39 -6.51 12.08 10.79
N LYS A 40 -6.79 12.21 12.10
CA LYS A 40 -7.70 11.34 12.84
C LYS A 40 -9.09 11.31 12.24
N SER A 41 -9.70 12.47 11.99
CA SER A 41 -11.03 12.57 11.39
C SER A 41 -11.11 11.95 9.99
N MET A 42 -10.02 12.05 9.21
CA MET A 42 -9.95 11.41 7.90
C MET A 42 -9.90 9.89 7.98
N ILE A 43 -9.22 9.32 8.99
CA ILE A 43 -9.16 7.86 9.19
C ILE A 43 -10.47 7.33 9.77
N GLU A 44 -11.10 8.04 10.70
CA GLU A 44 -12.36 7.63 11.33
C GLU A 44 -13.47 7.38 10.32
N THR A 45 -13.56 8.23 9.31
CA THR A 45 -14.62 8.19 8.30
C THR A 45 -14.20 7.59 6.96
N ARG A 46 -12.95 7.09 6.86
CA ARG A 46 -12.43 6.57 5.61
C ARG A 46 -13.16 5.30 5.16
N PRO A 47 -13.67 5.26 3.92
CA PRO A 47 -14.12 4.01 3.31
C PRO A 47 -12.92 3.10 3.02
N ASP A 48 -13.19 1.85 2.65
CA ASP A 48 -12.16 0.93 2.15
C ASP A 48 -11.33 1.58 1.03
N TRP A 49 -10.03 1.32 1.05
CA TRP A 49 -9.09 1.97 0.13
C TRP A 49 -9.01 1.23 -1.21
N CYS A 50 -9.54 1.85 -2.26
CA CYS A 50 -9.41 1.34 -3.62
C CYS A 50 -7.96 1.49 -4.11
N VAL A 51 -7.24 0.38 -4.22
CA VAL A 51 -5.81 0.35 -4.57
C VAL A 51 -5.53 -0.06 -6.01
N SER A 52 -6.51 -0.48 -6.78
CA SER A 52 -6.32 -0.87 -8.18
C SER A 52 -6.58 0.28 -9.14
N ARG A 53 -5.83 0.27 -10.26
CA ARG A 53 -6.04 1.20 -11.38
C ARG A 53 -5.88 0.44 -12.69
N GLN A 54 -6.74 0.78 -13.66
CA GLN A 54 -6.70 0.27 -15.02
C GLN A 54 -5.90 1.26 -15.87
N ARG A 55 -4.58 1.17 -15.76
CA ARG A 55 -3.60 2.01 -16.48
C ARG A 55 -2.52 1.14 -17.09
N VAL A 56 -1.85 1.66 -18.11
CA VAL A 56 -0.77 0.97 -18.81
C VAL A 56 0.55 1.04 -18.04
N TRP A 57 0.74 2.07 -17.22
CA TRP A 57 1.95 2.32 -16.47
C TRP A 57 1.71 2.26 -14.96
N GLY A 58 2.53 1.50 -14.26
CA GLY A 58 2.53 1.35 -12.81
C GLY A 58 2.95 -0.03 -12.34
N VAL A 59 3.14 -0.19 -11.03
CA VAL A 59 3.49 -1.48 -10.42
C VAL A 59 2.28 -2.42 -10.49
N PRO A 60 2.41 -3.63 -11.04
CA PRO A 60 1.30 -4.56 -11.15
C PRO A 60 0.82 -5.06 -9.78
N LEU A 61 -0.47 -5.32 -9.68
CA LEU A 61 -1.07 -6.05 -8.57
C LEU A 61 -0.88 -7.56 -8.79
N PRO A 62 -0.01 -8.24 -8.02
CA PRO A 62 0.33 -9.64 -8.23
C PRO A 62 -0.75 -10.58 -7.67
N ILE A 63 -1.95 -10.51 -8.23
CA ILE A 63 -3.13 -11.23 -7.75
C ILE A 63 -3.57 -12.26 -8.78
N PHE A 64 -3.83 -13.48 -8.29
CA PHE A 64 -4.50 -14.55 -9.02
C PHE A 64 -5.86 -14.84 -8.38
N VAL A 65 -6.88 -15.04 -9.21
CA VAL A 65 -8.23 -15.37 -8.80
C VAL A 65 -8.60 -16.74 -9.35
N SER A 66 -9.06 -17.65 -8.49
CA SER A 66 -9.50 -18.98 -8.92
C SER A 66 -10.77 -18.86 -9.79
N LYS A 67 -10.72 -19.40 -11.00
CA LYS A 67 -11.88 -19.48 -11.90
C LYS A 67 -13.02 -20.31 -11.34
N LYS A 68 -12.69 -21.31 -10.53
CA LYS A 68 -13.66 -22.24 -9.92
C LYS A 68 -14.41 -21.65 -8.75
N THR A 69 -13.70 -20.89 -7.88
CA THR A 69 -14.26 -20.41 -6.61
C THR A 69 -14.47 -18.89 -6.58
N ASN A 70 -13.95 -18.18 -7.57
CA ASN A 70 -13.90 -16.71 -7.64
C ASN A 70 -13.24 -16.09 -6.39
N LYS A 71 -12.30 -16.80 -5.77
CA LYS A 71 -11.54 -16.34 -4.60
C LYS A 71 -10.10 -16.05 -4.98
N VAL A 72 -9.54 -15.05 -4.30
CA VAL A 72 -8.11 -14.73 -4.40
C VAL A 72 -7.28 -15.92 -3.91
N LEU A 73 -6.23 -16.25 -4.66
CA LEU A 73 -5.21 -17.19 -4.22
C LEU A 73 -4.29 -16.47 -3.22
N ILE A 74 -4.32 -16.92 -1.97
CA ILE A 74 -3.45 -16.42 -0.90
C ILE A 74 -2.49 -17.55 -0.56
N ASP A 75 -1.22 -17.37 -0.91
CA ASP A 75 -0.15 -18.35 -0.67
C ASP A 75 1.17 -17.61 -0.52
N ASP A 76 1.77 -17.71 0.65
CA ASP A 76 3.00 -16.98 1.00
C ASP A 76 4.19 -17.43 0.12
N GLU A 77 4.27 -18.72 -0.23
CA GLU A 77 5.33 -19.25 -1.08
C GLU A 77 5.25 -18.68 -2.50
N MET A 78 4.03 -18.55 -3.04
CA MET A 78 3.79 -17.90 -4.32
C MET A 78 4.19 -16.41 -4.27
N PHE A 79 3.81 -15.68 -3.23
CA PHE A 79 4.20 -14.26 -3.10
C PHE A 79 5.70 -14.08 -2.97
N GLU A 80 6.38 -14.94 -2.23
CA GLU A 80 7.85 -14.96 -2.13
C GLU A 80 8.51 -15.24 -3.49
N ASN A 81 7.96 -16.16 -4.28
CA ASN A 81 8.43 -16.43 -5.64
C ASN A 81 8.30 -15.19 -6.53
N ILE A 82 7.12 -14.54 -6.51
CA ILE A 82 6.88 -13.31 -7.27
C ILE A 82 7.85 -12.21 -6.85
N ALA A 83 8.04 -12.01 -5.54
CA ALA A 83 8.97 -11.00 -5.02
C ALA A 83 10.41 -11.22 -5.51
N LYS A 84 10.91 -12.47 -5.50
CA LYS A 84 12.23 -12.82 -6.01
C LYS A 84 12.38 -12.56 -7.52
N ILE A 85 11.33 -12.86 -8.29
CA ILE A 85 11.32 -12.57 -9.74
C ILE A 85 11.38 -11.05 -9.96
N TYR A 86 10.55 -10.28 -9.24
CA TYR A 86 10.54 -8.82 -9.35
C TYR A 86 11.86 -8.17 -8.94
N GLU A 87 12.47 -8.67 -7.86
CA GLU A 87 13.78 -8.18 -7.40
C GLU A 87 14.87 -8.37 -8.45
N LYS A 88 14.82 -9.47 -9.18
CA LYS A 88 15.84 -9.82 -10.19
C LYS A 88 15.60 -9.18 -11.55
N GLU A 89 14.35 -9.09 -12.00
CA GLU A 89 13.99 -8.80 -13.39
C GLU A 89 13.14 -7.52 -13.54
N GLY A 90 12.67 -6.96 -12.41
CA GLY A 90 11.72 -5.87 -12.40
C GLY A 90 10.27 -6.38 -12.52
N SER A 91 9.31 -5.53 -12.19
CA SER A 91 7.90 -5.90 -12.13
C SER A 91 7.20 -5.97 -13.50
N ASP A 92 7.82 -5.42 -14.56
CA ASP A 92 7.26 -5.42 -15.92
C ASP A 92 7.11 -6.84 -16.49
N CYS A 93 7.93 -7.79 -16.01
CA CYS A 93 7.81 -9.21 -16.35
C CYS A 93 6.42 -9.79 -16.05
N TRP A 94 5.68 -9.19 -15.12
CA TRP A 94 4.30 -9.57 -14.84
C TRP A 94 3.39 -9.51 -16.07
N PHE A 95 3.60 -8.52 -16.93
CA PHE A 95 2.77 -8.31 -18.13
C PHE A 95 3.26 -9.06 -19.36
N SER A 96 4.58 -9.33 -19.44
CA SER A 96 5.22 -9.92 -20.63
C SER A 96 5.38 -11.43 -20.58
N ASP A 97 5.51 -12.00 -19.38
CA ASP A 97 5.93 -13.37 -19.21
C ASP A 97 4.78 -14.36 -19.07
N ASP A 98 5.11 -15.65 -19.22
CA ASP A 98 4.18 -16.72 -18.94
C ASP A 98 3.74 -16.68 -17.46
N PRO A 99 2.44 -16.52 -17.19
CA PRO A 99 1.92 -16.48 -15.84
C PRO A 99 2.23 -17.71 -14.98
N GLN A 100 2.49 -18.87 -15.59
CA GLN A 100 2.80 -20.10 -14.87
C GLN A 100 4.04 -19.96 -14.00
N ARG A 101 5.05 -19.17 -14.43
CA ARG A 101 6.30 -18.98 -13.65
C ARG A 101 6.07 -18.30 -12.28
N PHE A 102 5.03 -17.48 -12.16
CA PHE A 102 4.68 -16.78 -10.92
C PHE A 102 3.97 -17.71 -9.95
N LEU A 103 3.20 -18.67 -10.47
CA LEU A 103 2.46 -19.65 -9.69
C LEU A 103 3.33 -20.82 -9.17
N GLY A 104 4.52 -21.02 -9.77
CA GLY A 104 5.37 -22.17 -9.48
C GLY A 104 4.74 -23.49 -9.93
N ASP A 105 5.16 -24.58 -9.28
CA ASP A 105 4.71 -25.95 -9.64
C ASP A 105 3.43 -26.37 -8.91
N LYS A 106 3.03 -25.62 -7.87
CA LYS A 106 1.90 -25.98 -7.00
C LYS A 106 0.55 -25.71 -7.64
N TYR A 107 0.47 -24.73 -8.49
CA TYR A 107 -0.77 -24.26 -9.11
C TYR A 107 -0.65 -24.29 -10.64
N LYS A 108 -1.76 -24.55 -11.34
CA LYS A 108 -1.82 -24.49 -12.80
C LYS A 108 -2.51 -23.20 -13.25
N TYR A 109 -1.90 -22.43 -14.12
CA TYR A 109 -2.45 -21.16 -14.59
C TYR A 109 -3.83 -21.31 -15.24
N GLU A 110 -4.13 -22.47 -15.82
CA GLU A 110 -5.44 -22.76 -16.42
C GLU A 110 -6.61 -22.61 -15.44
N ASP A 111 -6.35 -22.79 -14.13
CA ASP A 111 -7.35 -22.69 -13.06
C ASP A 111 -7.53 -21.26 -12.50
N TYR A 112 -6.73 -20.29 -12.96
CA TYR A 112 -6.68 -18.94 -12.41
C TYR A 112 -6.75 -17.86 -13.48
N ASP A 113 -7.32 -16.72 -13.10
CA ASP A 113 -7.22 -15.46 -13.83
C ASP A 113 -6.17 -14.57 -13.13
N LYS A 114 -5.23 -14.05 -13.93
CA LYS A 114 -4.21 -13.10 -13.48
C LYS A 114 -4.75 -11.67 -13.55
N SER A 115 -4.54 -10.87 -12.51
CA SER A 115 -4.86 -9.44 -12.54
C SER A 115 -3.96 -8.71 -13.53
N ASN A 116 -4.55 -7.79 -14.31
CA ASN A 116 -3.81 -6.84 -15.16
C ASN A 116 -3.86 -5.41 -14.61
N ASP A 117 -4.42 -5.23 -13.42
CA ASP A 117 -4.46 -3.94 -12.77
C ASP A 117 -3.09 -3.57 -12.19
N ILE A 118 -2.85 -2.27 -12.08
CA ILE A 118 -1.70 -1.72 -11.37
C ILE A 118 -2.11 -1.17 -10.00
N VAL A 119 -1.14 -1.03 -9.12
CA VAL A 119 -1.31 -0.37 -7.83
C VAL A 119 -1.47 1.14 -8.04
N GLU A 120 -2.28 1.77 -7.23
CA GLU A 120 -2.41 3.23 -7.23
C GLU A 120 -1.17 3.90 -6.62
N VAL A 121 -0.79 5.05 -7.14
CA VAL A 121 0.49 5.72 -6.84
C VAL A 121 0.69 6.09 -5.36
N TRP A 122 -0.37 6.31 -4.59
CA TRP A 122 -0.25 6.59 -3.16
C TRP A 122 0.13 5.35 -2.35
N PHE A 123 -0.14 4.16 -2.86
CA PHE A 123 0.39 2.92 -2.31
C PHE A 123 1.89 2.84 -2.57
N ASP A 124 2.35 3.11 -3.80
CA ASP A 124 3.77 3.11 -4.11
C ASP A 124 4.54 4.07 -3.20
N SER A 125 4.07 5.31 -3.06
CA SER A 125 4.70 6.32 -2.22
C SER A 125 4.58 6.00 -0.72
N GLY A 126 3.46 5.43 -0.30
CA GLY A 126 3.21 5.05 1.09
C GLY A 126 4.18 3.99 1.59
N SER A 127 4.61 3.08 0.71
CA SER A 127 5.55 2.00 1.03
C SER A 127 7.01 2.44 1.20
N THR A 128 7.32 3.74 1.04
CA THR A 128 8.69 4.31 1.19
C THR A 128 9.39 3.86 2.47
N HIS A 129 8.67 3.75 3.58
CA HIS A 129 9.24 3.28 4.84
C HIS A 129 9.84 1.87 4.73
N SER A 130 9.29 1.01 3.90
CA SER A 130 9.73 -0.37 3.71
C SER A 130 10.98 -0.47 2.84
N PHE A 131 11.01 0.22 1.70
CA PHE A 131 12.12 0.09 0.74
C PHE A 131 13.24 1.13 0.91
N VAL A 132 13.03 2.17 1.72
CA VAL A 132 14.06 3.17 2.05
C VAL A 132 14.50 3.03 3.49
N LEU A 133 13.60 3.27 4.47
CA LEU A 133 14.00 3.37 5.88
C LEU A 133 14.49 2.03 6.44
N GLU A 134 13.81 0.93 6.14
CA GLU A 134 14.18 -0.41 6.62
C GLU A 134 15.40 -1.01 5.89
N LYS A 135 15.74 -0.51 4.70
CA LYS A 135 16.82 -1.07 3.87
C LYS A 135 18.14 -0.33 3.99
N ARG A 136 18.12 0.94 4.37
CA ARG A 136 19.33 1.77 4.46
C ARG A 136 19.87 1.77 5.88
N GLU A 137 21.13 1.37 6.03
CA GLU A 137 21.83 1.32 7.33
C GLU A 137 22.05 2.70 7.98
N ASP A 138 22.11 3.77 7.13
CA ASP A 138 22.26 5.16 7.59
C ASP A 138 20.94 5.80 8.00
N LEU A 139 19.80 5.11 7.87
CA LEU A 139 18.48 5.59 8.23
C LEU A 139 17.85 4.76 9.34
N LYS A 140 16.82 5.34 9.96
CA LYS A 140 16.08 4.74 11.07
C LYS A 140 14.63 4.44 10.64
N TRP A 141 14.13 3.29 11.04
CA TRP A 141 12.70 2.98 11.02
C TRP A 141 12.17 2.72 12.43
N PRO A 142 11.04 3.30 12.85
CA PRO A 142 10.30 4.36 12.15
C PRO A 142 11.11 5.65 12.03
N ALA A 143 10.75 6.48 11.05
CA ALA A 143 11.37 7.79 10.85
C ALA A 143 11.20 8.65 12.11
N SER A 144 12.23 9.42 12.47
CA SER A 144 12.10 10.40 13.55
C SER A 144 11.05 11.46 13.25
N MET A 145 10.90 11.85 11.95
CA MET A 145 9.94 12.84 11.52
C MET A 145 9.58 12.67 10.04
N TYR A 146 8.28 12.79 9.73
CA TYR A 146 7.81 13.09 8.37
C TYR A 146 7.53 14.58 8.27
N LEU A 147 8.07 15.24 7.22
CA LEU A 147 7.96 16.67 7.01
C LEU A 147 7.44 16.93 5.60
N GLU A 148 6.25 17.52 5.49
CA GLU A 148 5.61 17.87 4.24
C GLU A 148 4.55 18.96 4.41
N GLY A 149 3.94 19.38 3.30
CA GLY A 149 2.81 20.28 3.28
C GLY A 149 1.57 19.70 3.95
N SER A 150 0.69 20.58 4.41
CA SER A 150 -0.54 20.20 5.12
C SER A 150 -1.56 19.42 4.26
N ASP A 151 -1.42 19.43 2.93
CA ASP A 151 -2.19 18.63 1.98
C ASP A 151 -1.89 17.13 2.13
N GLN A 152 -0.69 16.75 2.62
CA GLN A 152 -0.27 15.37 2.78
C GLN A 152 -0.99 14.61 3.91
N HIS A 153 -1.82 15.27 4.71
CA HIS A 153 -2.76 14.58 5.58
C HIS A 153 -3.75 13.71 4.78
N ARG A 154 -4.02 14.07 3.51
CA ARG A 154 -4.82 13.26 2.58
C ARG A 154 -3.97 12.54 1.52
N GLY A 155 -2.68 12.63 1.59
CA GLY A 155 -1.72 12.02 0.67
C GLY A 155 -0.77 11.08 1.39
N TRP A 156 0.51 11.39 1.36
CA TRP A 156 1.58 10.51 1.84
C TRP A 156 1.53 10.16 3.33
N PHE A 157 1.22 11.11 4.22
CA PHE A 157 1.05 10.79 5.64
C PHE A 157 0.00 9.72 5.88
N HIS A 158 -1.07 9.78 5.11
CA HIS A 158 -2.22 8.90 5.22
C HIS A 158 -1.92 7.50 4.67
N SER A 159 -1.41 7.40 3.42
CA SER A 159 -1.12 6.12 2.79
C SER A 159 -0.01 5.38 3.53
N SER A 160 1.09 6.06 3.89
CA SER A 160 2.20 5.48 4.62
C SER A 160 1.79 4.99 6.01
N LEU A 161 0.91 5.73 6.72
CA LEU A 161 0.33 5.30 7.99
C LEU A 161 -0.44 3.99 7.84
N LEU A 162 -1.35 3.91 6.87
CA LEU A 162 -2.19 2.73 6.68
C LEU A 162 -1.37 1.49 6.32
N GLU A 163 -0.40 1.63 5.43
CA GLU A 163 0.47 0.53 5.03
C GLU A 163 1.33 0.03 6.17
N SER A 164 1.95 0.93 6.93
CA SER A 164 2.77 0.55 8.07
C SER A 164 1.92 -0.06 9.19
N CYS A 165 0.75 0.50 9.49
CA CYS A 165 -0.18 -0.09 10.46
C CYS A 165 -0.68 -1.47 10.04
N GLY A 166 -0.94 -1.67 8.74
CA GLY A 166 -1.37 -2.96 8.19
C GLY A 166 -0.28 -4.03 8.25
N THR A 167 0.96 -3.67 7.96
CA THR A 167 2.08 -4.61 7.78
C THR A 167 3.00 -4.71 9.00
N ARG A 168 3.13 -3.65 9.82
CA ARG A 168 4.04 -3.56 11.00
C ARG A 168 3.29 -3.28 12.31
N GLY A 169 2.00 -2.95 12.25
CA GLY A 169 1.18 -2.69 13.44
C GLY A 169 1.41 -1.34 14.11
N ARG A 170 2.17 -0.42 13.49
CA ARG A 170 2.50 0.91 14.02
C ARG A 170 2.70 1.95 12.92
N ALA A 171 2.72 3.24 13.28
CA ALA A 171 3.08 4.31 12.34
C ALA A 171 4.53 4.18 11.85
N PRO A 172 4.82 4.60 10.59
CA PRO A 172 6.17 4.61 10.03
C PRO A 172 7.01 5.80 10.51
N PHE A 173 6.45 6.64 11.36
CA PHE A 173 7.04 7.87 11.89
C PHE A 173 6.74 8.04 13.37
N GLU A 174 7.61 8.77 14.08
CA GLU A 174 7.41 9.19 15.47
C GLU A 174 6.74 10.57 15.55
N ASN A 175 7.07 11.44 14.61
CA ASN A 175 6.56 12.81 14.54
C ASN A 175 6.10 13.17 13.12
N ILE A 176 5.14 14.08 13.05
CA ILE A 176 4.74 14.76 11.80
C ILE A 176 4.92 16.27 11.99
N LEU A 177 5.66 16.89 11.07
CA LEU A 177 5.70 18.33 10.92
C LEU A 177 5.02 18.71 9.60
N SER A 178 3.97 19.52 9.65
CA SER A 178 3.28 19.98 8.46
C SER A 178 3.34 21.51 8.36
N HIS A 179 3.78 21.99 7.20
CA HIS A 179 3.81 23.41 6.86
C HIS A 179 2.63 23.83 5.96
N GLY A 180 2.43 25.11 5.79
CA GLY A 180 1.50 25.67 4.80
C GLY A 180 2.04 25.50 3.38
N PHE A 181 1.24 25.92 2.39
CA PHE A 181 1.73 25.98 1.01
C PHE A 181 2.85 27.00 0.91
N VAL A 182 3.85 26.69 0.09
CA VAL A 182 4.89 27.66 -0.29
C VAL A 182 4.26 28.64 -1.28
N VAL A 183 4.40 29.93 -0.98
CA VAL A 183 3.88 31.03 -1.80
C VAL A 183 5.00 32.03 -2.06
N ASP A 184 4.91 32.80 -3.13
CA ASP A 184 5.82 33.92 -3.47
C ASP A 184 5.62 35.10 -2.52
#